data_583c0d42654d7b18999230aaf9e9d2d5
#
_entry.id   583c0d42654d7b18999230aaf9e9d2d5
#
_cell.length_a   1.000
_cell.length_b   1.000
_cell.length_c   1.000
_cell.angle_alpha   90.00
_cell.angle_beta   90.00
_cell.angle_gamma   90.00
#
_symmetry.space_group_name_H-M   'P 1'
#
loop_
_entity.id
_entity.type
_entity.pdbx_description
1 polymer ?
#
loop_
_entity_poly.entity_id
_entity_poly.type
_entity_poly.pdbx_seq_one_letter_code
_entity_poly.pdbx_strand_id
1 'polypeptide(L)'
;MKRLLFVVLLFTVINSFGQETTIIKTPTKQEFTNTKVFYSQKVINSKSVEVHPKGIMDFSIDHYFGDIAGDNGGVRHGFFGLDAIKDVRIGFQIGLTDRLNFLIARAKGSGFVTNQYEWGLKYQALRQKDNDPGHPLSLTIFANDVLSAMKATDTALHLENSFEDFGSRHSQVVQVLVARKFGKLSLQLNPLYLHTNYVEPGAEEDLFAVGGAIRLPLSKKFVLLADYFHTFRSQSSIDFFASKGIGFHDPFGIGFEIITEGHVFHLNFTNATDILENRFIRGTTSSWGDGEFRWAFTLTRNFVVFRDKKAK
;
A
#
# COMPACT_ATOMS: atom_id res chain seq x y z
N MET A 1 3.56 5.47 -29.67
CA MET A 1 4.38 4.26 -29.50
C MET A 1 5.86 4.55 -29.18
N LYS A 2 6.23 5.54 -28.33
CA LYS A 2 7.64 5.87 -27.99
C LYS A 2 7.92 6.06 -26.49
N ARG A 3 6.99 5.70 -25.60
CA ARG A 3 7.16 5.90 -24.14
C ARG A 3 7.28 4.64 -23.29
N LEU A 4 7.28 3.44 -23.91
CA LEU A 4 7.33 2.15 -23.16
C LEU A 4 8.75 1.59 -22.96
N LEU A 5 9.80 2.26 -23.46
CA LEU A 5 11.15 1.70 -23.49
C LEU A 5 12.04 2.08 -22.29
N PHE A 6 11.56 2.90 -21.37
CA PHE A 6 12.42 3.43 -20.30
C PHE A 6 12.44 2.63 -18.99
N VAL A 7 11.50 1.71 -18.79
CA VAL A 7 11.39 0.95 -17.52
C VAL A 7 12.17 -0.35 -17.51
N VAL A 8 12.54 -0.89 -18.69
CA VAL A 8 13.24 -2.20 -18.79
C VAL A 8 14.75 -2.08 -18.60
N LEU A 9 15.35 -0.89 -18.71
CA LEU A 9 16.81 -0.74 -18.76
C LEU A 9 17.53 -0.69 -17.40
N LEU A 10 16.81 -0.73 -16.28
CA LEU A 10 17.44 -0.65 -14.94
C LEU A 10 17.88 -2.01 -14.35
N PHE A 11 17.63 -3.12 -15.04
CA PHE A 11 17.89 -4.46 -14.48
C PHE A 11 19.02 -5.25 -15.18
N THR A 12 19.67 -4.71 -16.23
CA THR A 12 20.65 -5.47 -17.04
C THR A 12 22.08 -4.96 -16.96
N VAL A 13 22.57 -4.58 -15.81
CA VAL A 13 24.02 -4.35 -15.66
C VAL A 13 24.56 -5.25 -14.56
N ILE A 14 25.54 -6.04 -14.94
CA ILE A 14 26.55 -6.75 -14.17
C ILE A 14 26.45 -8.28 -14.29
N ASN A 15 27.14 -8.79 -15.29
CA ASN A 15 27.90 -10.01 -15.18
C ASN A 15 29.00 -10.00 -16.22
N SER A 16 30.20 -9.68 -15.82
CA SER A 16 31.49 -10.10 -16.46
C SER A 16 32.59 -9.68 -15.51
N PHE A 17 33.29 -10.65 -14.96
CA PHE A 17 34.74 -10.61 -14.82
C PHE A 17 35.28 -11.79 -13.99
N GLY A 18 36.14 -12.57 -14.60
CA GLY A 18 37.42 -13.01 -14.03
C GLY A 18 37.40 -14.32 -13.26
N GLN A 19 37.74 -15.42 -13.93
CA GLN A 19 38.28 -16.62 -13.28
C GLN A 19 39.70 -16.35 -12.75
N GLU A 20 39.86 -16.46 -11.44
CA GLU A 20 41.14 -16.80 -10.82
C GLU A 20 40.95 -18.04 -9.96
N THR A 21 41.80 -19.03 -10.26
CA THR A 21 41.90 -20.32 -9.57
C THR A 21 42.46 -20.12 -8.17
N THR A 22 41.70 -20.31 -7.15
CA THR A 22 42.21 -20.28 -5.77
C THR A 22 41.70 -21.46 -4.95
N ILE A 23 42.62 -22.22 -4.45
CA ILE A 23 42.66 -23.19 -3.34
C ILE A 23 41.33 -23.32 -2.55
N ILE A 24 40.70 -24.52 -2.64
CA ILE A 24 39.52 -24.93 -1.91
C ILE A 24 39.81 -24.93 -0.40
N LYS A 25 39.47 -23.82 0.28
CA LYS A 25 39.14 -23.84 1.69
C LYS A 25 37.69 -24.25 1.80
N THR A 26 37.39 -25.32 2.55
CA THR A 26 36.04 -25.75 2.92
C THR A 26 35.25 -24.52 3.37
N PRO A 27 34.13 -24.14 2.72
CA PRO A 27 33.41 -22.94 3.12
C PRO A 27 32.80 -23.19 4.48
N THR A 28 33.23 -22.44 5.47
CA THR A 28 32.43 -22.21 6.68
C THR A 28 31.08 -21.75 6.20
N LYS A 29 30.01 -22.45 6.57
CA LYS A 29 28.62 -22.15 6.17
C LYS A 29 28.33 -20.71 6.61
N GLN A 30 28.43 -19.76 5.66
CA GLN A 30 28.17 -18.35 5.94
C GLN A 30 26.68 -18.23 6.25
N GLU A 31 26.34 -17.90 7.47
CA GLU A 31 24.95 -17.64 7.84
C GLU A 31 24.54 -16.27 7.31
N PHE A 32 23.76 -16.29 6.23
CA PHE A 32 23.20 -15.07 5.67
C PHE A 32 21.96 -14.65 6.47
N THR A 33 21.96 -13.41 6.94
CA THR A 33 20.82 -12.84 7.68
C THR A 33 19.77 -12.27 6.73
N ASN A 34 18.49 -12.44 7.08
CA ASN A 34 17.40 -11.85 6.32
C ASN A 34 17.45 -10.30 6.42
N THR A 35 17.45 -9.63 5.29
CA THR A 35 17.42 -8.18 5.21
C THR A 35 16.00 -7.69 5.45
N LYS A 36 15.79 -6.82 6.43
CA LYS A 36 14.55 -6.07 6.59
C LYS A 36 14.57 -4.90 5.60
N VAL A 37 13.71 -4.96 4.57
CA VAL A 37 13.65 -3.96 3.50
C VAL A 37 12.88 -2.72 3.96
N PHE A 38 11.67 -2.92 4.53
CA PHE A 38 10.88 -1.89 5.19
C PHE A 38 10.77 -2.18 6.69
N TYR A 39 10.40 -1.19 7.49
CA TYR A 39 10.21 -1.40 8.91
C TYR A 39 8.76 -1.78 9.24
N SER A 40 7.82 -1.14 8.58
CA SER A 40 6.37 -1.28 8.78
C SER A 40 5.70 -2.11 7.68
N GLN A 41 4.47 -2.58 7.94
CA GLN A 41 3.64 -3.31 6.98
C GLN A 41 3.05 -2.43 5.88
N LYS A 42 3.10 -1.11 6.07
CA LYS A 42 2.60 -0.07 5.16
C LYS A 42 3.67 1.00 4.97
N VAL A 43 3.72 1.64 3.80
CA VAL A 43 4.58 2.81 3.54
C VAL A 43 3.74 4.08 3.78
N ILE A 44 2.92 4.53 2.83
CA ILE A 44 1.93 5.61 3.01
C ILE A 44 0.58 5.09 2.54
N ASN A 45 0.34 5.02 1.22
CA ASN A 45 -0.80 4.34 0.62
C ASN A 45 -0.49 2.86 0.38
N SER A 46 0.75 2.57 0.01
CA SER A 46 1.25 1.25 -0.37
C SER A 46 1.44 0.32 0.83
N LYS A 47 1.05 -0.95 0.69
CA LYS A 47 1.55 -2.02 1.56
C LYS A 47 3.04 -2.27 1.28
N SER A 48 3.81 -2.70 2.28
CA SER A 48 5.22 -3.08 2.11
C SER A 48 5.39 -4.58 1.85
N VAL A 49 6.58 -5.00 1.43
CA VAL A 49 6.93 -6.42 1.22
C VAL A 49 7.00 -7.23 2.52
N GLU A 50 7.00 -6.57 3.67
CA GLU A 50 7.23 -7.21 4.97
C GLU A 50 6.04 -8.06 5.45
N VAL A 51 6.35 -9.12 6.18
CA VAL A 51 5.40 -9.95 6.93
C VAL A 51 5.87 -10.11 8.38
N HIS A 52 4.96 -10.32 9.30
CA HIS A 52 5.28 -10.62 10.69
C HIS A 52 5.63 -12.09 10.86
N PRO A 53 6.59 -12.42 11.76
CA PRO A 53 6.84 -13.79 12.18
C PRO A 53 5.59 -14.40 12.81
N LYS A 54 5.58 -15.74 12.87
CA LYS A 54 4.52 -16.50 13.52
C LYS A 54 4.25 -16.01 14.94
N GLY A 55 2.97 -15.77 15.24
CA GLY A 55 2.52 -15.36 16.57
C GLY A 55 2.70 -13.88 16.89
N ILE A 56 3.26 -13.09 16.00
CA ILE A 56 3.30 -11.62 16.12
C ILE A 56 2.08 -11.04 15.42
N MET A 57 1.37 -10.20 16.13
CA MET A 57 0.23 -9.43 15.62
C MET A 57 0.59 -7.95 15.60
N ASP A 58 0.36 -7.30 14.47
CA ASP A 58 0.40 -5.84 14.33
C ASP A 58 -1.02 -5.29 14.48
N PHE A 59 -1.16 -4.30 15.33
CA PHE A 59 -2.34 -3.44 15.42
C PHE A 59 -2.03 -2.13 14.75
N SER A 60 -2.86 -1.68 13.82
CA SER A 60 -2.70 -0.43 13.10
C SER A 60 -3.94 0.45 13.15
N ILE A 61 -3.71 1.75 13.29
CA ILE A 61 -4.70 2.80 13.08
C ILE A 61 -4.16 3.71 12.00
N ASP A 62 -4.91 3.87 10.92
CA ASP A 62 -4.67 4.82 9.85
C ASP A 62 -5.76 5.89 9.88
N HIS A 63 -5.38 7.15 9.72
CA HIS A 63 -6.33 8.26 9.72
C HIS A 63 -5.96 9.29 8.66
N TYR A 64 -6.90 9.59 7.75
CA TYR A 64 -6.77 10.61 6.73
C TYR A 64 -7.70 11.78 7.04
N PHE A 65 -7.14 13.00 6.97
CA PHE A 65 -7.82 14.25 7.26
C PHE A 65 -8.39 14.91 6.00
N GLY A 66 -8.93 16.12 6.14
CA GLY A 66 -9.36 16.96 5.02
C GLY A 66 -8.19 17.56 4.26
N ASP A 67 -8.51 18.26 3.18
CA ASP A 67 -7.51 18.93 2.34
C ASP A 67 -6.84 20.08 3.10
N ILE A 68 -5.52 20.20 2.94
CA ILE A 68 -4.74 21.25 3.62
C ILE A 68 -5.03 22.60 2.99
N ALA A 69 -5.07 22.62 1.68
CA ALA A 69 -5.34 23.81 0.89
C ALA A 69 -6.24 23.56 -0.29
N GLY A 70 -6.76 23.78 -1.09
CA GLY A 70 -7.69 23.46 -2.18
C GLY A 70 -9.02 24.19 -2.02
N ASP A 71 -9.88 23.99 -2.98
CA ASP A 71 -11.16 24.70 -3.08
C ASP A 71 -12.11 24.39 -1.92
N ASN A 72 -11.91 23.27 -1.23
CA ASN A 72 -12.67 22.90 -0.03
C ASN A 72 -12.30 23.73 1.23
N GLY A 73 -11.43 24.71 1.11
CA GLY A 73 -11.22 25.76 2.12
C GLY A 73 -10.49 25.32 3.38
N GLY A 74 -9.63 24.28 3.33
CA GLY A 74 -8.91 23.73 4.48
C GLY A 74 -8.10 24.74 5.28
N VAL A 75 -7.44 25.71 4.62
CA VAL A 75 -6.54 26.65 5.27
C VAL A 75 -7.24 27.56 6.29
N ARG A 76 -8.36 28.19 5.94
CA ARG A 76 -9.01 29.19 6.79
C ARG A 76 -10.17 28.65 7.62
N HIS A 77 -10.90 27.68 7.10
CA HIS A 77 -12.17 27.23 7.68
C HIS A 77 -12.11 25.83 8.27
N GLY A 78 -11.04 25.07 8.06
CA GLY A 78 -10.89 23.69 8.52
C GLY A 78 -9.53 23.41 9.15
N PHE A 79 -8.86 24.43 9.74
CA PHE A 79 -7.57 24.30 10.40
C PHE A 79 -6.59 23.43 9.61
N PHE A 80 -6.31 23.83 8.36
CA PHE A 80 -5.45 23.08 7.43
C PHE A 80 -5.93 21.63 7.19
N GLY A 81 -7.24 21.42 7.15
CA GLY A 81 -7.86 20.12 6.94
C GLY A 81 -7.98 19.24 8.20
N LEU A 82 -7.39 19.63 9.33
CA LEU A 82 -7.37 18.82 10.56
C LEU A 82 -8.76 18.69 11.24
N ASP A 83 -9.70 19.61 10.97
CA ASP A 83 -11.06 19.53 11.49
C ASP A 83 -11.95 18.52 10.76
N ALA A 84 -11.51 18.02 9.59
CA ALA A 84 -12.27 17.10 8.77
C ALA A 84 -11.63 15.70 8.77
N ILE A 85 -12.45 14.68 9.03
CA ILE A 85 -12.06 13.28 8.91
C ILE A 85 -12.51 12.78 7.54
N LYS A 86 -11.58 12.30 6.71
CA LYS A 86 -11.91 11.70 5.41
C LYS A 86 -12.05 10.20 5.49
N ASP A 87 -11.06 9.51 6.11
CA ASP A 87 -11.12 8.06 6.29
C ASP A 87 -10.35 7.63 7.53
N VAL A 88 -10.84 6.61 8.22
CA VAL A 88 -10.19 5.96 9.35
C VAL A 88 -10.22 4.46 9.16
N ARG A 89 -9.07 3.80 9.30
CA ARG A 89 -8.95 2.35 9.26
C ARG A 89 -8.33 1.82 10.55
N ILE A 90 -8.94 0.81 11.12
CA ILE A 90 -8.41 0.02 12.23
C ILE A 90 -8.18 -1.39 11.71
N GLY A 91 -6.96 -1.90 11.84
CA GLY A 91 -6.59 -3.20 11.30
C GLY A 91 -5.72 -4.03 12.25
N PHE A 92 -5.81 -5.34 12.07
CA PHE A 92 -4.97 -6.33 12.70
C PHE A 92 -4.35 -7.21 11.62
N GLN A 93 -3.04 -7.43 11.71
CA GLN A 93 -2.33 -8.36 10.83
C GLN A 93 -1.52 -9.32 11.69
N ILE A 94 -1.80 -10.62 11.56
CA ILE A 94 -1.17 -11.66 12.36
C ILE A 94 -0.32 -12.60 11.52
N GLY A 95 0.90 -12.89 11.97
CA GLY A 95 1.75 -13.96 11.43
C GLY A 95 1.20 -15.34 11.76
N LEU A 96 0.62 -16.02 10.77
CA LEU A 96 0.20 -17.43 10.89
C LEU A 96 1.41 -18.36 10.81
N THR A 97 2.35 -18.01 9.93
CA THR A 97 3.68 -18.62 9.82
C THR A 97 4.71 -17.50 9.71
N ASP A 98 6.00 -17.83 9.60
CA ASP A 98 7.05 -16.83 9.36
C ASP A 98 7.00 -16.18 7.98
N ARG A 99 6.10 -16.66 7.10
CA ARG A 99 5.95 -16.16 5.72
C ARG A 99 4.52 -15.82 5.33
N LEU A 100 3.52 -16.25 6.10
CA LEU A 100 2.11 -16.05 5.82
C LEU A 100 1.47 -15.23 6.92
N ASN A 101 0.88 -14.10 6.55
CA ASN A 101 0.07 -13.29 7.45
C ASN A 101 -1.39 -13.29 7.00
N PHE A 102 -2.29 -13.23 7.97
CA PHE A 102 -3.70 -12.93 7.81
C PHE A 102 -3.98 -11.50 8.29
N LEU A 103 -4.79 -10.79 7.54
CA LEU A 103 -5.20 -9.41 7.80
C LEU A 103 -6.72 -9.36 7.96
N ILE A 104 -7.18 -8.58 8.93
CA ILE A 104 -8.57 -8.14 9.05
C ILE A 104 -8.58 -6.66 9.44
N ALA A 105 -9.47 -5.86 8.82
CA ALA A 105 -9.60 -4.46 9.13
C ALA A 105 -11.01 -3.93 8.89
N ARG A 106 -11.28 -2.77 9.47
CA ARG A 106 -12.46 -1.96 9.19
C ARG A 106 -12.01 -0.56 8.82
N ALA A 107 -12.52 -0.06 7.68
CA ALA A 107 -12.37 1.32 7.25
C ALA A 107 -13.71 2.03 7.28
N LYS A 108 -13.71 3.32 7.62
CA LYS A 108 -14.88 4.17 7.57
C LYS A 108 -14.47 5.58 7.15
N GLY A 109 -14.82 5.92 5.93
CA GLY A 109 -14.56 7.23 5.34
C GLY A 109 -15.86 8.00 5.05
N SER A 110 -15.79 8.88 4.05
CA SER A 110 -16.88 9.65 3.49
C SER A 110 -17.25 9.12 2.10
N GLY A 111 -18.52 9.20 1.70
CA GLY A 111 -19.02 8.73 0.39
C GLY A 111 -19.96 7.53 0.47
N PHE A 112 -20.25 6.95 -0.69
CA PHE A 112 -21.34 5.96 -0.82
C PHE A 112 -20.94 4.53 -0.38
N VAL A 113 -19.67 4.14 -0.45
CA VAL A 113 -19.22 2.76 -0.14
C VAL A 113 -18.18 2.68 0.97
N THR A 114 -18.12 3.66 1.82
CA THR A 114 -17.03 3.96 2.75
C THR A 114 -17.07 3.21 4.08
N ASN A 115 -18.11 2.46 4.39
CA ASN A 115 -18.13 1.59 5.56
C ASN A 115 -17.72 0.19 5.12
N GLN A 116 -16.42 -0.13 5.23
CA GLN A 116 -15.84 -1.32 4.62
C GLN A 116 -15.18 -2.24 5.65
N TYR A 117 -15.32 -3.54 5.43
CA TYR A 117 -14.57 -4.60 6.10
C TYR A 117 -13.58 -5.22 5.11
N GLU A 118 -12.33 -5.29 5.50
CA GLU A 118 -11.23 -5.88 4.73
C GLU A 118 -10.76 -7.17 5.40
N TRP A 119 -10.52 -8.23 4.62
CA TRP A 119 -9.75 -9.39 5.04
C TRP A 119 -8.84 -9.84 3.91
N GLY A 120 -7.65 -10.34 4.26
CA GLY A 120 -6.68 -10.68 3.25
C GLY A 120 -5.54 -11.57 3.74
N LEU A 121 -4.79 -12.06 2.79
CA LEU A 121 -3.60 -12.88 3.00
C LEU A 121 -2.38 -12.19 2.37
N LYS A 122 -1.26 -12.31 3.04
CA LYS A 122 0.02 -11.77 2.59
C LYS A 122 1.10 -12.83 2.74
N TYR A 123 1.64 -13.31 1.63
CA TYR A 123 2.62 -14.39 1.58
C TYR A 123 3.95 -13.92 1.03
N GLN A 124 5.00 -13.99 1.85
CA GLN A 124 6.37 -13.64 1.44
C GLN A 124 7.08 -14.84 0.84
N ALA A 125 7.12 -14.89 -0.49
CA ALA A 125 7.72 -15.99 -1.25
C ALA A 125 9.26 -15.94 -1.18
N LEU A 126 9.85 -14.75 -1.35
CA LEU A 126 11.30 -14.54 -1.31
C LEU A 126 11.68 -13.50 -0.25
N ARG A 127 12.83 -13.69 0.38
CA ARG A 127 13.45 -12.72 1.30
C ARG A 127 14.82 -12.37 0.83
N GLN A 128 15.08 -11.09 0.71
CA GLN A 128 16.45 -10.60 0.52
C GLN A 128 17.33 -11.02 1.71
N LYS A 129 18.55 -11.41 1.43
CA LYS A 129 19.56 -11.68 2.45
C LYS A 129 20.76 -10.79 2.24
N ASP A 130 21.37 -10.37 3.34
CA ASP A 130 22.58 -9.55 3.29
C ASP A 130 23.75 -10.36 2.71
N ASN A 131 24.40 -9.78 1.70
CA ASN A 131 25.56 -10.35 1.03
C ASN A 131 25.35 -11.75 0.38
N ASP A 132 24.11 -12.11 0.08
CA ASP A 132 23.75 -13.35 -0.62
C ASP A 132 23.26 -13.07 -2.05
N PRO A 133 24.07 -13.32 -3.09
CA PRO A 133 23.68 -13.14 -4.48
C PRO A 133 22.49 -14.01 -4.90
N GLY A 134 22.29 -15.15 -4.24
CA GLY A 134 21.15 -16.06 -4.49
C GLY A 134 19.80 -15.53 -3.97
N HIS A 135 19.83 -14.52 -3.09
CA HIS A 135 18.63 -13.90 -2.52
C HIS A 135 18.69 -12.37 -2.62
N PRO A 136 18.70 -11.81 -3.85
CA PRO A 136 18.97 -10.38 -4.05
C PRO A 136 17.80 -9.46 -3.75
N LEU A 137 16.57 -9.98 -3.60
CA LEU A 137 15.33 -9.23 -3.43
C LEU A 137 14.34 -9.97 -2.52
N SER A 138 13.34 -9.23 -2.04
CA SER A 138 12.15 -9.77 -1.39
C SER A 138 10.95 -9.72 -2.33
N LEU A 139 10.10 -10.76 -2.31
CA LEU A 139 8.87 -10.86 -3.08
C LEU A 139 7.74 -11.32 -2.18
N THR A 140 6.65 -10.57 -2.18
CA THR A 140 5.44 -10.86 -1.41
C THR A 140 4.22 -10.77 -2.32
N ILE A 141 3.30 -11.71 -2.20
CA ILE A 141 1.99 -11.68 -2.83
C ILE A 141 0.99 -11.28 -1.76
N PHE A 142 0.16 -10.31 -2.05
CA PHE A 142 -0.95 -9.87 -1.21
C PHE A 142 -2.26 -10.01 -2.00
N ALA A 143 -3.27 -10.55 -1.35
CA ALA A 143 -4.63 -10.60 -1.88
C ALA A 143 -5.62 -10.29 -0.75
N ASN A 144 -6.60 -9.46 -1.02
CA ASN A 144 -7.69 -9.17 -0.10
C ASN A 144 -9.04 -9.19 -0.79
N ASP A 145 -10.07 -9.30 0.01
CA ASP A 145 -11.46 -9.01 -0.34
C ASP A 145 -11.97 -7.94 0.62
N VAL A 146 -12.72 -6.99 0.08
CA VAL A 146 -13.31 -5.86 0.80
C VAL A 146 -14.81 -5.85 0.58
N LEU A 147 -15.55 -5.88 1.68
CA LEU A 147 -17.00 -5.82 1.71
C LEU A 147 -17.50 -4.42 2.12
N SER A 148 -18.32 -3.77 1.29
CA SER A 148 -19.05 -2.57 1.69
C SER A 148 -20.27 -2.94 2.53
N ALA A 149 -20.31 -2.44 3.78
CA ALA A 149 -21.46 -2.59 4.69
C ALA A 149 -22.42 -1.38 4.63
N MET A 150 -22.29 -0.51 3.62
CA MET A 150 -23.23 0.59 3.42
C MET A 150 -24.63 0.05 3.07
N LYS A 151 -25.67 0.77 3.51
CA LYS A 151 -27.03 0.48 3.08
C LYS A 151 -27.10 0.66 1.56
N ALA A 152 -27.68 -0.33 0.87
CA ALA A 152 -27.94 -0.21 -0.57
C ALA A 152 -28.92 0.94 -0.83
N THR A 153 -28.64 1.71 -1.87
CA THR A 153 -29.59 2.68 -2.43
C THR A 153 -30.42 2.00 -3.51
N ASP A 154 -31.45 2.69 -3.99
CA ASP A 154 -32.26 2.21 -5.11
C ASP A 154 -31.38 1.96 -6.33
N THR A 155 -31.51 0.80 -6.94
CA THR A 155 -30.74 0.40 -8.12
C THR A 155 -31.02 1.31 -9.32
N ALA A 156 -32.21 1.91 -9.42
CA ALA A 156 -32.54 2.89 -10.45
C ALA A 156 -31.71 4.18 -10.39
N LEU A 157 -31.06 4.47 -9.26
CA LEU A 157 -30.20 5.65 -9.10
C LEU A 157 -28.80 5.44 -9.66
N HIS A 158 -28.38 4.19 -9.90
CA HIS A 158 -27.07 3.83 -10.44
C HIS A 158 -25.88 4.49 -9.70
N LEU A 159 -25.98 4.62 -8.37
CA LEU A 159 -24.92 5.15 -7.51
C LEU A 159 -23.92 4.03 -7.16
N GLU A 160 -22.75 4.39 -6.69
CA GLU A 160 -21.69 3.45 -6.23
C GLU A 160 -22.16 2.38 -5.24
N ASN A 161 -23.22 2.66 -4.46
CA ASN A 161 -23.83 1.75 -3.49
C ASN A 161 -25.22 1.25 -3.90
N SER A 162 -25.58 1.31 -5.18
CA SER A 162 -26.83 0.72 -5.71
C SER A 162 -26.65 -0.80 -5.87
N PHE A 163 -26.34 -1.47 -4.77
CA PHE A 163 -26.07 -2.91 -4.74
C PHE A 163 -27.33 -3.72 -4.99
N GLU A 164 -27.32 -4.58 -6.00
CA GLU A 164 -28.46 -5.47 -6.33
C GLU A 164 -28.57 -6.63 -5.36
N ASP A 165 -27.42 -7.16 -4.90
CA ASP A 165 -27.32 -8.32 -4.04
C ASP A 165 -26.13 -8.21 -3.07
N PHE A 166 -25.87 -9.30 -2.31
CA PHE A 166 -24.74 -9.36 -1.41
C PHE A 166 -23.40 -9.42 -2.18
N GLY A 167 -23.36 -10.08 -3.33
CA GLY A 167 -22.15 -10.23 -4.17
C GLY A 167 -21.65 -8.90 -4.69
N SER A 168 -22.57 -8.01 -5.09
CA SER A 168 -22.24 -6.68 -5.64
C SER A 168 -21.50 -5.76 -4.66
N ARG A 169 -21.43 -6.11 -3.37
CA ARG A 169 -20.77 -5.32 -2.30
C ARG A 169 -19.27 -5.54 -2.20
N HIS A 170 -18.75 -6.52 -2.94
CA HIS A 170 -17.38 -6.96 -2.83
C HIS A 170 -16.45 -6.31 -3.86
N SER A 171 -15.21 -6.11 -3.44
CA SER A 171 -14.08 -5.76 -4.32
C SER A 171 -12.82 -6.49 -3.88
N GLN A 172 -12.02 -6.95 -4.84
CA GLN A 172 -10.83 -7.76 -4.61
C GLN A 172 -9.60 -7.04 -5.16
N VAL A 173 -8.51 -7.10 -4.41
CA VAL A 173 -7.20 -6.61 -4.86
C VAL A 173 -6.18 -7.73 -4.79
N VAL A 174 -5.39 -7.86 -5.83
CA VAL A 174 -4.20 -8.72 -5.85
C VAL A 174 -2.99 -7.87 -6.18
N GLN A 175 -1.94 -7.95 -5.36
CA GLN A 175 -0.68 -7.22 -5.55
C GLN A 175 0.51 -8.16 -5.51
N VAL A 176 1.49 -7.89 -6.34
CA VAL A 176 2.84 -8.45 -6.24
C VAL A 176 3.78 -7.35 -5.78
N LEU A 177 4.36 -7.52 -4.60
CA LEU A 177 5.28 -6.56 -3.99
C LEU A 177 6.71 -7.07 -4.20
N VAL A 178 7.50 -6.38 -5.01
CA VAL A 178 8.91 -6.71 -5.28
C VAL A 178 9.77 -5.60 -4.70
N ALA A 179 10.64 -5.92 -3.75
CA ALA A 179 11.43 -4.92 -3.06
C ALA A 179 12.88 -5.31 -2.88
N ARG A 180 13.74 -4.29 -2.87
CA ARG A 180 15.16 -4.44 -2.60
C ARG A 180 15.69 -3.27 -1.78
N LYS A 181 16.56 -3.60 -0.84
CA LYS A 181 17.33 -2.63 -0.07
C LYS A 181 18.76 -2.52 -0.63
N PHE A 182 19.17 -1.31 -0.96
CA PHE A 182 20.48 -0.94 -1.44
C PHE A 182 21.17 -0.06 -0.39
N GLY A 183 21.97 -0.66 0.48
CA GLY A 183 22.55 0.06 1.60
C GLY A 183 21.47 0.65 2.52
N LYS A 184 21.29 1.98 2.50
CA LYS A 184 20.23 2.65 3.28
C LYS A 184 18.91 2.80 2.52
N LEU A 185 18.93 2.82 1.20
CA LEU A 185 17.77 3.03 0.35
C LEU A 185 17.01 1.72 0.15
N SER A 186 15.72 1.71 0.41
CA SER A 186 14.80 0.64 0.04
C SER A 186 13.87 1.12 -1.08
N LEU A 187 13.73 0.28 -2.11
CA LEU A 187 12.83 0.51 -3.24
C LEU A 187 11.86 -0.66 -3.36
N GLN A 188 10.64 -0.37 -3.75
CA GLN A 188 9.60 -1.37 -3.99
C GLN A 188 8.80 -1.03 -5.25
N LEU A 189 8.40 -2.06 -5.99
CA LEU A 189 7.49 -2.00 -7.12
C LEU A 189 6.25 -2.84 -6.79
N ASN A 190 5.05 -2.32 -7.13
CA ASN A 190 3.76 -2.93 -6.77
C ASN A 190 2.84 -3.00 -7.99
N PRO A 191 2.99 -3.94 -8.94
CA PRO A 191 1.90 -4.25 -9.86
C PRO A 191 0.67 -4.74 -9.09
N LEU A 192 -0.50 -4.22 -9.47
CA LEU A 192 -1.77 -4.42 -8.78
C LEU A 192 -2.89 -4.64 -9.80
N TYR A 193 -3.78 -5.57 -9.48
CA TYR A 193 -5.07 -5.78 -10.13
C TYR A 193 -6.18 -5.57 -9.11
N LEU A 194 -7.20 -4.80 -9.49
CA LEU A 194 -8.41 -4.53 -8.72
C LEU A 194 -9.62 -4.96 -9.52
N HIS A 195 -10.48 -5.78 -8.91
CA HIS A 195 -11.83 -6.08 -9.40
C HIS A 195 -12.88 -5.53 -8.43
N THR A 196 -13.99 -5.00 -8.96
CA THR A 196 -15.14 -4.55 -8.16
C THR A 196 -16.41 -5.11 -8.77
N ASN A 197 -17.16 -5.88 -7.99
CA ASN A 197 -18.31 -6.62 -8.48
C ASN A 197 -19.48 -5.74 -8.96
N TYR A 198 -19.53 -4.49 -8.48
CA TYR A 198 -20.49 -3.49 -8.94
C TYR A 198 -19.82 -2.12 -9.02
N VAL A 199 -20.06 -1.42 -10.09
CA VAL A 199 -19.57 -0.06 -10.34
C VAL A 199 -20.69 0.81 -10.95
N GLU A 200 -20.62 2.12 -10.70
CA GLU A 200 -21.52 3.06 -11.35
C GLU A 200 -21.23 3.19 -12.85
N PRO A 201 -22.20 3.68 -13.65
CA PRO A 201 -22.03 3.87 -15.08
C PRO A 201 -20.80 4.71 -15.43
N GLY A 202 -20.04 4.25 -16.42
CA GLY A 202 -18.78 4.86 -16.85
C GLY A 202 -17.55 4.44 -16.06
N ALA A 203 -17.71 3.79 -14.90
CA ALA A 203 -16.60 3.19 -14.17
C ALA A 203 -16.27 1.79 -14.71
N GLU A 204 -15.05 1.32 -14.45
CA GLU A 204 -14.54 0.02 -14.88
C GLU A 204 -14.55 -0.95 -13.71
N GLU A 205 -15.05 -2.17 -13.92
CA GLU A 205 -15.01 -3.24 -12.92
C GLU A 205 -13.56 -3.66 -12.63
N ASP A 206 -12.75 -3.73 -13.68
CA ASP A 206 -11.36 -4.18 -13.65
C ASP A 206 -10.40 -3.02 -13.86
N LEU A 207 -9.48 -2.83 -12.94
CA LEU A 207 -8.42 -1.83 -13.04
C LEU A 207 -7.06 -2.45 -12.77
N PHE A 208 -6.08 -2.05 -13.57
CA PHE A 208 -4.68 -2.32 -13.33
C PHE A 208 -3.98 -1.06 -12.85
N ALA A 209 -3.04 -1.22 -11.92
CA ALA A 209 -2.18 -0.14 -11.50
C ALA A 209 -0.75 -0.64 -11.26
N VAL A 210 0.21 0.27 -11.34
CA VAL A 210 1.59 0.01 -10.96
C VAL A 210 1.98 1.05 -9.92
N GLY A 211 2.32 0.58 -8.73
CA GLY A 211 2.82 1.41 -7.65
C GLY A 211 4.33 1.31 -7.47
N GLY A 212 4.90 2.29 -6.79
CA GLY A 212 6.27 2.28 -6.32
C GLY A 212 6.37 2.88 -4.93
N ALA A 213 7.33 2.41 -4.13
CA ALA A 213 7.55 2.94 -2.79
C ALA A 213 9.05 3.06 -2.47
N ILE A 214 9.36 4.07 -1.67
CA ILE A 214 10.73 4.42 -1.27
C ILE A 214 10.77 4.55 0.25
N ARG A 215 11.85 4.03 0.84
CA ARG A 215 12.20 4.23 2.25
C ARG A 215 13.66 4.62 2.36
N LEU A 216 13.94 5.81 2.93
CA LEU A 216 15.29 6.34 3.11
C LEU A 216 15.51 6.80 4.56
N PRO A 217 16.24 6.03 5.39
CA PRO A 217 16.63 6.47 6.73
C PRO A 217 17.53 7.71 6.69
N LEU A 218 17.05 8.81 7.28
CA LEU A 218 17.79 10.05 7.47
C LEU A 218 18.59 10.02 8.78
N SER A 219 18.03 9.36 9.79
CA SER A 219 18.68 9.13 11.08
C SER A 219 18.24 7.78 11.66
N LYS A 220 18.65 7.46 12.90
CA LYS A 220 18.21 6.23 13.59
C LYS A 220 16.71 6.23 13.91
N LYS A 221 16.07 7.39 14.02
CA LYS A 221 14.65 7.54 14.40
C LYS A 221 13.78 8.09 13.29
N PHE A 222 14.33 8.87 12.36
CA PHE A 222 13.59 9.53 11.29
C PHE A 222 13.92 8.92 9.94
N VAL A 223 12.89 8.53 9.22
CA VAL A 223 12.98 7.90 7.91
C VAL A 223 12.05 8.64 6.95
N LEU A 224 12.56 8.99 5.79
CA LEU A 224 11.76 9.54 4.69
C LEU A 224 11.06 8.40 3.96
N LEU A 225 9.77 8.58 3.70
CA LEU A 225 8.92 7.68 2.92
C LEU A 225 8.34 8.44 1.73
N ALA A 226 8.16 7.73 0.61
CA ALA A 226 7.32 8.18 -0.49
C ALA A 226 6.70 6.97 -1.19
N ASP A 227 5.50 7.14 -1.74
CA ASP A 227 4.89 6.16 -2.63
C ASP A 227 4.05 6.84 -3.72
N TYR A 228 3.85 6.13 -4.81
CA TYR A 228 3.12 6.58 -5.98
C TYR A 228 2.45 5.40 -6.65
N PHE A 229 1.27 5.62 -7.23
CA PHE A 229 0.57 4.65 -8.07
C PHE A 229 0.13 5.31 -9.36
N HIS A 230 0.30 4.60 -10.47
CA HIS A 230 -0.30 4.95 -11.75
C HIS A 230 -1.41 3.95 -12.07
N THR A 231 -2.63 4.45 -12.27
CA THR A 231 -3.80 3.64 -12.61
C THR A 231 -4.07 3.70 -14.10
N PHE A 232 -4.13 2.53 -14.73
CA PHE A 232 -4.49 2.41 -16.15
C PHE A 232 -6.01 2.43 -16.30
N ARG A 233 -6.54 3.45 -16.97
CA ARG A 233 -7.96 3.62 -17.25
C ARG A 233 -8.18 3.72 -18.74
N SER A 234 -9.36 3.25 -19.20
CA SER A 234 -9.77 3.44 -20.58
C SER A 234 -10.09 4.93 -20.84
N GLN A 235 -9.85 5.37 -22.08
CA GLN A 235 -10.19 6.74 -22.47
C GLN A 235 -11.69 7.01 -22.34
N SER A 236 -12.53 6.01 -22.62
CA SER A 236 -13.99 6.14 -22.48
C SER A 236 -14.43 6.42 -21.04
N SER A 237 -13.80 5.78 -20.05
CA SER A 237 -14.05 6.06 -18.62
C SER A 237 -13.59 7.48 -18.25
N ILE A 238 -12.38 7.87 -18.68
CA ILE A 238 -11.84 9.21 -18.44
C ILE A 238 -12.78 10.28 -19.01
N ASP A 239 -13.20 10.15 -20.27
CA ASP A 239 -14.07 11.12 -20.96
C ASP A 239 -15.46 11.19 -20.31
N PHE A 240 -16.01 10.04 -19.88
CA PHE A 240 -17.30 10.00 -19.19
C PHE A 240 -17.27 10.79 -17.89
N PHE A 241 -16.27 10.58 -17.04
CA PHE A 241 -16.15 11.29 -15.77
C PHE A 241 -15.76 12.76 -15.97
N ALA A 242 -14.91 13.08 -16.96
CA ALA A 242 -14.57 14.46 -17.32
C ALA A 242 -15.81 15.24 -17.77
N SER A 243 -16.77 14.61 -18.49
CA SER A 243 -18.05 15.23 -18.86
C SER A 243 -18.91 15.61 -17.66
N LYS A 244 -18.66 15.00 -16.49
CA LYS A 244 -19.32 15.30 -15.21
C LYS A 244 -18.48 16.22 -14.31
N GLY A 245 -17.36 16.77 -14.82
CA GLY A 245 -16.44 17.62 -14.06
C GLY A 245 -15.55 16.86 -13.06
N ILE A 246 -15.40 15.54 -13.24
CA ILE A 246 -14.56 14.69 -12.38
C ILE A 246 -13.28 14.35 -13.13
N GLY A 247 -12.12 14.78 -12.60
CA GLY A 247 -10.79 14.42 -13.06
C GLY A 247 -10.13 13.40 -12.14
N PHE A 248 -9.47 12.39 -12.69
CA PHE A 248 -8.68 11.43 -11.92
C PHE A 248 -7.22 11.85 -11.85
N HIS A 249 -6.63 11.68 -10.68
CA HIS A 249 -5.22 11.91 -10.42
C HIS A 249 -4.57 10.66 -9.83
N ASP A 250 -3.28 10.51 -10.10
CA ASP A 250 -2.51 9.41 -9.54
C ASP A 250 -2.25 9.62 -8.05
N PRO A 251 -2.49 8.61 -7.19
CA PRO A 251 -2.16 8.67 -5.78
C PRO A 251 -0.66 8.84 -5.56
N PHE A 252 -0.28 9.89 -4.84
CA PHE A 252 1.10 10.17 -4.43
C PHE A 252 1.13 10.53 -2.96
N GLY A 253 2.07 9.95 -2.24
CA GLY A 253 2.31 10.22 -0.82
C GLY A 253 3.78 10.51 -0.54
N ILE A 254 4.03 11.41 0.42
CA ILE A 254 5.35 11.68 1.01
C ILE A 254 5.18 11.80 2.52
N GLY A 255 6.14 11.32 3.31
CA GLY A 255 6.01 11.37 4.76
C GLY A 255 7.25 10.92 5.52
N PHE A 256 7.08 10.83 6.82
CA PHE A 256 8.12 10.42 7.75
C PHE A 256 7.66 9.25 8.61
N GLU A 257 8.52 8.23 8.72
CA GLU A 257 8.41 7.15 9.69
C GLU A 257 9.26 7.49 10.91
N ILE A 258 8.64 7.47 12.09
CA ILE A 258 9.27 7.74 13.39
C ILE A 258 9.22 6.45 14.21
N ILE A 259 10.39 5.88 14.48
CA ILE A 259 10.52 4.59 15.16
C ILE A 259 10.80 4.84 16.65
N THR A 260 9.96 4.29 17.51
CA THR A 260 10.12 4.26 18.96
C THR A 260 10.25 2.82 19.47
N GLU A 261 10.52 2.62 20.76
CA GLU A 261 10.68 1.28 21.34
C GLU A 261 9.43 0.39 21.25
N GLY A 262 8.23 0.98 21.23
CA GLY A 262 6.99 0.21 21.26
C GLY A 262 6.02 0.52 20.12
N HIS A 263 6.26 1.60 19.36
CA HIS A 263 5.35 2.05 18.32
C HIS A 263 6.12 2.55 17.11
N VAL A 264 5.46 2.50 15.96
CA VAL A 264 5.89 3.18 14.75
C VAL A 264 4.82 4.19 14.36
N PHE A 265 5.24 5.44 14.18
CA PHE A 265 4.38 6.53 13.75
C PHE A 265 4.77 6.91 12.32
N HIS A 266 3.78 7.07 11.47
CA HIS A 266 3.96 7.75 10.19
C HIS A 266 3.19 9.06 10.22
N LEU A 267 3.85 10.12 9.81
CA LEU A 267 3.24 11.41 9.51
C LEU A 267 3.38 11.64 8.01
N ASN A 268 2.27 11.63 7.32
CA ASN A 268 2.25 11.59 5.87
C ASN A 268 1.43 12.73 5.29
N PHE A 269 1.70 13.03 4.01
CA PHE A 269 0.90 13.86 3.14
C PHE A 269 0.54 13.04 1.91
N THR A 270 -0.71 13.03 1.51
CA THR A 270 -1.19 12.29 0.32
C THR A 270 -2.38 13.00 -0.31
N ASN A 271 -2.55 12.86 -1.62
CA ASN A 271 -3.78 13.26 -2.30
C ASN A 271 -4.85 12.16 -2.31
N ALA A 272 -4.52 10.92 -1.92
CA ALA A 272 -5.53 9.88 -1.74
C ALA A 272 -6.53 10.28 -0.64
N THR A 273 -7.83 10.18 -0.92
CA THR A 273 -8.91 10.45 0.05
C THR A 273 -9.22 9.27 0.93
N ASP A 274 -8.98 8.08 0.43
CA ASP A 274 -9.34 6.81 1.04
C ASP A 274 -8.09 5.97 1.31
N ILE A 275 -8.17 5.09 2.33
CA ILE A 275 -7.01 4.33 2.83
C ILE A 275 -6.85 2.99 2.11
N LEU A 276 -7.96 2.37 1.69
CA LEU A 276 -7.95 1.04 1.07
C LEU A 276 -7.67 1.12 -0.42
N GLU A 277 -6.94 0.14 -0.96
CA GLU A 277 -6.51 0.07 -2.36
C GLU A 277 -7.69 0.09 -3.35
N ASN A 278 -8.78 -0.62 -3.03
CA ASN A 278 -9.99 -0.63 -3.85
C ASN A 278 -10.64 0.75 -3.99
N ARG A 279 -10.32 1.68 -3.10
CA ARG A 279 -10.84 3.05 -3.11
C ARG A 279 -9.86 4.04 -3.74
N PHE A 280 -8.64 4.14 -3.22
CA PHE A 280 -7.72 5.16 -3.73
C PHE A 280 -7.22 4.88 -5.16
N ILE A 281 -7.11 3.61 -5.58
CA ILE A 281 -6.78 3.26 -6.98
C ILE A 281 -7.92 3.66 -7.91
N ARG A 282 -9.17 3.45 -7.48
CA ARG A 282 -10.36 3.75 -8.28
C ARG A 282 -10.70 5.25 -8.29
N GLY A 283 -10.59 5.94 -7.17
CA GLY A 283 -11.30 7.17 -6.91
C GLY A 283 -10.45 8.36 -6.45
N THR A 284 -9.13 8.38 -6.66
CA THR A 284 -8.36 9.58 -6.32
C THR A 284 -8.63 10.68 -7.34
N THR A 285 -9.33 11.73 -6.89
CA THR A 285 -9.70 12.91 -7.68
C THR A 285 -9.01 14.19 -7.20
N SER A 286 -8.35 14.15 -6.07
CA SER A 286 -7.63 15.28 -5.49
C SER A 286 -6.27 15.47 -6.16
N SER A 287 -5.93 16.74 -6.46
CA SER A 287 -4.69 17.15 -7.15
C SER A 287 -3.69 17.78 -6.18
N TRP A 288 -2.43 17.34 -6.25
CA TRP A 288 -1.34 18.01 -5.53
C TRP A 288 -1.11 19.44 -6.03
N GLY A 289 -1.30 19.66 -7.35
CA GLY A 289 -1.12 20.98 -7.98
C GLY A 289 -2.11 22.02 -7.48
N ASP A 290 -3.31 21.59 -7.10
CA ASP A 290 -4.39 22.45 -6.62
C ASP A 290 -4.43 22.53 -5.08
N GLY A 291 -3.43 21.97 -4.40
CA GLY A 291 -3.35 21.98 -2.94
C GLY A 291 -4.28 20.98 -2.24
N GLU A 292 -4.87 20.07 -2.98
CA GLU A 292 -5.82 19.07 -2.48
C GLU A 292 -5.11 17.83 -1.92
N PHE A 293 -4.09 18.03 -1.14
CA PHE A 293 -3.43 16.98 -0.38
C PHE A 293 -3.73 17.14 1.11
N ARG A 294 -3.59 16.08 1.85
CA ARG A 294 -4.06 15.98 3.24
C ARG A 294 -3.04 15.40 4.17
N TRP A 295 -3.15 15.74 5.44
CA TRP A 295 -2.49 15.06 6.53
C TRP A 295 -3.01 13.62 6.60
N ALA A 296 -2.10 12.71 6.86
CA ALA A 296 -2.41 11.34 7.18
C ALA A 296 -1.46 10.86 8.27
N PHE A 297 -1.94 10.07 9.21
CA PHE A 297 -1.05 9.40 10.13
C PHE A 297 -1.35 7.90 10.17
N THR A 298 -0.32 7.12 10.45
CA THR A 298 -0.43 5.70 10.77
C THR A 298 0.27 5.47 12.10
N LEU A 299 -0.41 4.79 13.01
CA LEU A 299 0.15 4.30 14.27
C LEU A 299 0.12 2.78 14.23
N THR A 300 1.27 2.13 14.46
CA THR A 300 1.34 0.68 14.56
C THR A 300 1.99 0.21 15.85
N ARG A 301 1.53 -0.94 16.36
CA ARG A 301 2.11 -1.59 17.53
C ARG A 301 2.05 -3.10 17.38
N ASN A 302 3.18 -3.75 17.64
CA ASN A 302 3.28 -5.20 17.61
C ASN A 302 3.01 -5.83 18.98
N PHE A 303 2.27 -6.93 18.97
CA PHE A 303 1.98 -7.76 20.15
C PHE A 303 2.39 -9.20 19.89
N VAL A 304 2.86 -9.88 20.94
CA VAL A 304 3.05 -11.33 20.93
C VAL A 304 1.75 -12.00 21.36
N VAL A 305 1.03 -12.63 20.42
CA VAL A 305 -0.27 -13.27 20.67
C VAL A 305 -0.09 -14.71 21.11
N PHE A 306 0.80 -15.45 20.43
CA PHE A 306 1.16 -16.82 20.84
C PHE A 306 2.66 -17.07 20.63
N ARG A 307 3.22 -17.83 21.55
CA ARG A 307 4.61 -18.28 21.50
C ARG A 307 4.61 -19.77 21.22
N ASP A 308 5.51 -20.24 20.35
CA ASP A 308 5.75 -21.66 20.26
C ASP A 308 6.21 -22.15 21.63
N LYS A 309 5.56 -23.19 22.15
CA LYS A 309 6.07 -23.88 23.33
C LYS A 309 7.45 -24.42 22.94
N LYS A 310 8.52 -23.86 23.52
CA LYS A 310 9.85 -24.46 23.37
C LYS A 310 9.70 -25.93 23.78
N ALA A 311 10.03 -26.84 22.88
CA ALA A 311 10.22 -28.23 23.25
C ALA A 311 11.25 -28.22 24.40
N LYS A 312 10.82 -28.69 25.58
CA LYS A 312 11.71 -28.88 26.74
C LYS A 312 12.68 -30.02 26.45
#